data_928fa475934886def34bdb95b429596f
#
_entry.id   928fa475934886def34bdb95b429596f
#
_cell.length_a   1.000
_cell.length_b   1.000
_cell.length_c   1.000
_cell.angle_alpha   90.00
_cell.angle_beta   90.00
_cell.angle_gamma   90.00
#
_symmetry.space_group_name_H-M   'P 1'
#
loop_
_entity.id
_entity.type
_entity.pdbx_description
1 polymer ?
#
loop_
_entity_poly.entity_id
_entity_poly.type
_entity_poly.pdbx_seq_one_letter_code
_entity_poly.pdbx_strand_id
1 'polypeptide(L)'
;MNIQESFVTVLDGSEIYLRKWLPESEIRGIVQIAHGMTEHAGVYTEYIDALLKAGYGVYAHDHRGHGKTAKQEEDYGHFEPNVGWDQAVSDIIFVSELIRNEHTCPLFLLGHSMGSFLSRRTVQLRGDLYDGFLISGTGGNPGFLGVLGHKVATIEMKLRGTKTKSPMLNFLSFGNFNSNFKPNRTKFDWLSSDTNQVDRYIEDPLCGFICSTSFYRELFSGMLEVNRPEEYKKRRKTFLYIFFPEIVIQWEIWGKA
;
A
#
# COMPACT_ATOMS: atom_id res chain seq x y z
N MET A 1 17.00 -7.02 -17.06
CA MET A 1 16.15 -7.24 -15.87
C MET A 1 15.34 -8.51 -16.10
N ASN A 2 15.53 -9.52 -15.27
CA ASN A 2 14.76 -10.75 -15.38
C ASN A 2 13.51 -10.59 -14.47
N ILE A 3 12.34 -10.42 -15.09
CA ILE A 3 11.05 -10.31 -14.40
C ILE A 3 10.24 -11.59 -14.61
N GLN A 4 9.71 -12.12 -13.53
CA GLN A 4 8.74 -13.21 -13.56
C GLN A 4 7.39 -12.66 -13.10
N GLU A 5 6.37 -12.84 -13.90
CA GLU A 5 5.02 -12.38 -13.63
C GLU A 5 4.06 -13.56 -13.64
N SER A 6 3.21 -13.68 -12.64
CA SER A 6 2.24 -14.78 -12.52
C SER A 6 1.06 -14.37 -11.66
N PHE A 7 -0.06 -15.05 -11.87
CA PHE A 7 -1.12 -15.09 -10.87
C PHE A 7 -0.82 -16.20 -9.86
N VAL A 8 -1.02 -15.90 -8.59
CA VAL A 8 -0.90 -16.88 -7.49
C VAL A 8 -2.21 -16.97 -6.74
N THR A 9 -2.65 -18.19 -6.45
CA THR A 9 -3.87 -18.42 -5.69
C THR A 9 -3.58 -18.28 -4.20
N VAL A 10 -4.27 -17.36 -3.54
CA VAL A 10 -4.14 -17.11 -2.10
C VAL A 10 -5.13 -17.93 -1.28
N LEU A 11 -5.06 -17.81 0.07
CA LEU A 11 -5.73 -18.72 1.01
C LEU A 11 -7.26 -18.81 0.84
N ASP A 12 -7.92 -17.76 0.37
CA ASP A 12 -9.38 -17.76 0.14
C ASP A 12 -9.80 -18.20 -1.28
N GLY A 13 -8.83 -18.68 -2.08
CA GLY A 13 -9.04 -19.12 -3.45
C GLY A 13 -9.02 -18.01 -4.50
N SER A 14 -8.84 -16.75 -4.08
CA SER A 14 -8.66 -15.63 -5.02
C SER A 14 -7.28 -15.69 -5.66
N GLU A 15 -7.12 -15.00 -6.79
CA GLU A 15 -5.84 -14.85 -7.47
C GLU A 15 -5.33 -13.42 -7.32
N ILE A 16 -4.06 -13.27 -6.94
CA ILE A 16 -3.36 -11.99 -6.95
C ILE A 16 -2.22 -12.02 -7.96
N TYR A 17 -1.95 -10.86 -8.59
CA TYR A 17 -0.88 -10.73 -9.56
C TYR A 17 0.43 -10.41 -8.85
N LEU A 18 1.40 -11.33 -8.98
CA LEU A 18 2.71 -11.27 -8.34
C LEU A 18 3.81 -11.05 -9.38
N ARG A 19 4.70 -10.13 -9.09
CA ARG A 19 5.94 -9.88 -9.83
C ARG A 19 7.14 -10.22 -8.97
N LYS A 20 8.14 -10.87 -9.58
CA LYS A 20 9.42 -11.22 -8.97
C LYS A 20 10.53 -10.67 -9.85
N TRP A 21 11.46 -9.93 -9.27
CA TRP A 21 12.67 -9.46 -9.90
C TRP A 21 13.86 -10.00 -9.11
N LEU A 22 14.72 -10.75 -9.76
CA LEU A 22 15.88 -11.34 -9.11
C LEU A 22 17.15 -10.83 -9.78
N PRO A 23 18.19 -10.46 -9.01
CA PRO A 23 19.49 -10.08 -9.57
C PRO A 23 20.17 -11.29 -10.21
N GLU A 24 21.07 -11.06 -11.15
CA GLU A 24 21.91 -12.13 -11.74
C GLU A 24 23.03 -12.57 -10.81
N SER A 25 23.35 -11.76 -9.80
CA SER A 25 24.34 -12.06 -8.76
C SER A 25 23.72 -12.83 -7.60
N GLU A 26 24.55 -13.22 -6.63
CA GLU A 26 24.10 -13.80 -5.37
C GLU A 26 23.12 -12.85 -4.65
N ILE A 27 22.00 -13.40 -4.17
CA ILE A 27 20.92 -12.65 -3.53
C ILE A 27 21.31 -12.32 -2.08
N ARG A 28 21.55 -11.04 -1.78
CA ARG A 28 21.88 -10.54 -0.44
C ARG A 28 20.67 -10.48 0.50
N GLY A 29 19.48 -10.39 -0.05
CA GLY A 29 18.21 -10.32 0.67
C GLY A 29 17.08 -10.05 -0.30
N ILE A 30 15.85 -10.18 0.17
CA ILE A 30 14.63 -9.88 -0.59
C ILE A 30 13.94 -8.67 0.02
N VAL A 31 13.44 -7.78 -0.83
CA VAL A 31 12.53 -6.69 -0.44
C VAL A 31 11.15 -7.01 -1.00
N GLN A 32 10.20 -7.24 -0.11
CA GLN A 32 8.79 -7.32 -0.48
C GLN A 32 8.18 -5.92 -0.44
N ILE A 33 7.53 -5.48 -1.53
CA ILE A 33 6.91 -4.16 -1.63
C ILE A 33 5.39 -4.27 -1.52
N ALA A 34 4.79 -3.50 -0.60
CA ALA A 34 3.37 -3.25 -0.49
C ALA A 34 3.10 -1.82 -0.96
N HIS A 35 2.49 -1.68 -2.14
CA HIS A 35 2.26 -0.40 -2.82
C HIS A 35 1.14 0.42 -2.18
N GLY A 36 1.03 1.69 -2.58
CA GLY A 36 0.03 2.63 -2.08
C GLY A 36 -1.36 2.46 -2.71
N MET A 37 -2.27 3.34 -2.30
CA MET A 37 -3.64 3.40 -2.82
C MET A 37 -3.63 3.98 -4.25
N THR A 38 -4.46 3.43 -5.12
CA THR A 38 -4.65 3.87 -6.52
C THR A 38 -3.39 3.85 -7.37
N GLU A 39 -2.50 2.92 -7.09
CA GLU A 39 -1.30 2.59 -7.86
C GLU A 39 -1.09 1.07 -7.91
N HIS A 40 0.00 0.59 -8.44
CA HIS A 40 0.33 -0.83 -8.50
C HIS A 40 1.85 -1.06 -8.40
N ALA A 41 2.27 -2.31 -8.24
CA ALA A 41 3.69 -2.68 -8.05
C ALA A 41 4.63 -2.19 -9.17
N GLY A 42 4.13 -2.02 -10.39
CA GLY A 42 4.93 -1.56 -11.54
C GLY A 42 5.41 -0.10 -11.44
N VAL A 43 4.81 0.73 -10.58
CA VAL A 43 5.23 2.14 -10.40
C VAL A 43 6.62 2.25 -9.77
N TYR A 44 7.08 1.20 -9.10
CA TYR A 44 8.34 1.17 -8.34
C TYR A 44 9.57 0.78 -9.18
N THR A 45 9.48 0.76 -10.50
CA THR A 45 10.52 0.22 -11.39
C THR A 45 11.90 0.83 -11.14
N GLU A 46 12.02 2.14 -10.97
CA GLU A 46 13.32 2.80 -10.74
C GLU A 46 13.93 2.41 -9.37
N TYR A 47 13.07 2.27 -8.35
CA TYR A 47 13.48 1.80 -7.03
C TYR A 47 13.90 0.32 -7.07
N ILE A 48 13.16 -0.51 -7.82
CA ILE A 48 13.47 -1.91 -8.03
C ILE A 48 14.81 -2.07 -8.74
N ASP A 49 15.10 -1.26 -9.76
CA ASP A 49 16.38 -1.26 -10.46
C ASP A 49 17.56 -0.96 -9.51
N ALA A 50 17.40 -0.01 -8.61
CA ALA A 50 18.41 0.32 -7.62
C ALA A 50 18.66 -0.85 -6.65
N LEU A 51 17.59 -1.52 -6.19
CA LEU A 51 17.69 -2.69 -5.32
C LEU A 51 18.39 -3.86 -6.02
N LEU A 52 18.04 -4.16 -7.27
CA LEU A 52 18.68 -5.21 -8.06
C LEU A 52 20.17 -4.96 -8.26
N LYS A 53 20.57 -3.71 -8.59
CA LYS A 53 21.98 -3.31 -8.69
C LYS A 53 22.73 -3.47 -7.38
N ALA A 54 22.04 -3.33 -6.23
CA ALA A 54 22.61 -3.54 -4.90
C ALA A 54 22.60 -5.02 -4.46
N GLY A 55 22.14 -5.94 -5.33
CA GLY A 55 22.09 -7.39 -5.07
C GLY A 55 20.86 -7.85 -4.28
N TYR A 56 19.80 -7.05 -4.18
CA TYR A 56 18.54 -7.45 -3.55
C TYR A 56 17.55 -7.92 -4.60
N GLY A 57 16.87 -9.04 -4.33
CA GLY A 57 15.68 -9.44 -5.08
C GLY A 57 14.46 -8.66 -4.60
N VAL A 58 13.45 -8.53 -5.47
CA VAL A 58 12.21 -7.83 -5.14
C VAL A 58 11.01 -8.70 -5.47
N TYR A 59 10.05 -8.73 -4.56
CA TYR A 59 8.72 -9.31 -4.74
C TYR A 59 7.68 -8.24 -4.50
N ALA A 60 6.73 -8.09 -5.41
CA ALA A 60 5.61 -7.17 -5.23
C ALA A 60 4.37 -7.73 -5.91
N HIS A 61 3.27 -7.81 -5.17
CA HIS A 61 1.97 -8.13 -5.75
C HIS A 61 1.13 -6.87 -5.88
N ASP A 62 0.23 -6.87 -6.85
CA ASP A 62 -0.81 -5.85 -6.94
C ASP A 62 -1.88 -6.20 -5.89
N HIS A 63 -2.19 -5.28 -4.98
CA HIS A 63 -3.22 -5.50 -3.96
C HIS A 63 -4.59 -5.74 -4.58
N ARG A 64 -5.51 -6.36 -3.83
CA ARG A 64 -6.92 -6.51 -4.24
C ARG A 64 -7.48 -5.14 -4.66
N GLY A 65 -8.24 -5.13 -5.74
CA GLY A 65 -8.77 -3.89 -6.31
C GLY A 65 -7.73 -2.98 -6.96
N HIS A 66 -6.52 -3.46 -7.23
CA HIS A 66 -5.45 -2.68 -7.85
C HIS A 66 -4.75 -3.46 -8.95
N GLY A 67 -4.13 -2.71 -9.88
CA GLY A 67 -3.29 -3.24 -10.94
C GLY A 67 -3.94 -4.40 -11.69
N LYS A 68 -3.17 -5.44 -11.98
CA LYS A 68 -3.65 -6.63 -12.69
C LYS A 68 -4.42 -7.62 -11.79
N THR A 69 -4.38 -7.45 -10.45
CA THR A 69 -5.23 -8.24 -9.54
C THR A 69 -6.71 -7.87 -9.70
N ALA A 70 -7.02 -6.60 -9.97
CA ALA A 70 -8.34 -6.19 -10.40
C ALA A 70 -8.54 -6.58 -11.86
N LYS A 71 -9.36 -7.61 -12.11
CA LYS A 71 -9.53 -8.19 -13.44
C LYS A 71 -10.44 -7.37 -14.37
N GLN A 72 -11.26 -6.49 -13.79
CA GLN A 72 -12.24 -5.65 -14.48
C GLN A 72 -12.21 -4.23 -13.92
N GLU A 73 -12.60 -3.24 -14.73
CA GLU A 73 -12.59 -1.83 -14.34
C GLU A 73 -13.49 -1.55 -13.12
N GLU A 74 -14.60 -2.29 -12.99
CA GLU A 74 -15.51 -2.18 -11.86
C GLU A 74 -14.88 -2.60 -10.54
N ASP A 75 -13.84 -3.43 -10.58
CA ASP A 75 -13.13 -3.93 -9.40
C ASP A 75 -12.03 -2.96 -8.91
N TYR A 76 -11.60 -1.99 -9.74
CA TYR A 76 -10.60 -1.02 -9.30
C TYR A 76 -11.06 -0.26 -8.05
N GLY A 77 -10.18 -0.20 -7.05
CA GLY A 77 -10.45 0.45 -5.78
C GLY A 77 -11.64 -0.15 -5.04
N HIS A 78 -11.84 -1.46 -5.14
CA HIS A 78 -12.85 -2.16 -4.35
C HIS A 78 -12.20 -3.13 -3.36
N PHE A 79 -12.65 -3.05 -2.10
CA PHE A 79 -12.42 -4.05 -1.07
C PHE A 79 -13.76 -4.69 -0.70
N GLU A 80 -13.73 -6.00 -0.48
CA GLU A 80 -14.93 -6.73 -0.03
C GLU A 80 -15.34 -6.23 1.37
N PRO A 81 -16.62 -5.89 1.59
CA PRO A 81 -17.08 -5.36 2.87
C PRO A 81 -16.80 -6.31 4.04
N ASN A 82 -16.31 -5.77 5.15
CA ASN A 82 -16.01 -6.42 6.43
C ASN A 82 -14.79 -7.36 6.43
N VAL A 83 -14.19 -7.66 5.30
CA VAL A 83 -13.06 -8.60 5.20
C VAL A 83 -11.92 -8.09 4.32
N GLY A 84 -12.16 -7.10 3.47
CA GLY A 84 -11.22 -6.69 2.41
C GLY A 84 -9.88 -6.16 2.96
N TRP A 85 -9.90 -5.48 4.10
CA TRP A 85 -8.67 -5.09 4.79
C TRP A 85 -7.85 -6.29 5.25
N ASP A 86 -8.49 -7.23 5.96
CA ASP A 86 -7.83 -8.43 6.47
C ASP A 86 -7.36 -9.35 5.37
N GLN A 87 -8.11 -9.44 4.26
CA GLN A 87 -7.71 -10.17 3.07
C GLN A 87 -6.43 -9.57 2.46
N ALA A 88 -6.36 -8.24 2.30
CA ALA A 88 -5.17 -7.57 1.78
C ALA A 88 -3.93 -7.77 2.67
N VAL A 89 -4.11 -7.78 3.99
CA VAL A 89 -3.04 -8.13 4.95
C VAL A 89 -2.64 -9.60 4.82
N SER A 90 -3.60 -10.51 4.69
CA SER A 90 -3.35 -11.93 4.52
C SER A 90 -2.60 -12.23 3.22
N ASP A 91 -2.87 -11.49 2.15
CA ASP A 91 -2.15 -11.62 0.87
C ASP A 91 -0.66 -11.23 1.03
N ILE A 92 -0.36 -10.16 1.79
CA ILE A 92 1.03 -9.78 2.10
C ILE A 92 1.72 -10.92 2.86
N ILE A 93 1.07 -11.48 3.88
CA ILE A 93 1.61 -12.60 4.68
C ILE A 93 1.86 -13.82 3.78
N PHE A 94 0.90 -14.17 2.94
CA PHE A 94 1.01 -15.29 2.00
C PHE A 94 2.24 -15.13 1.08
N VAL A 95 2.44 -13.96 0.49
CA VAL A 95 3.60 -13.67 -0.35
C VAL A 95 4.90 -13.74 0.47
N SER A 96 4.90 -13.28 1.73
CA SER A 96 6.06 -13.39 2.61
C SER A 96 6.42 -14.84 2.93
N GLU A 97 5.43 -15.69 3.18
CA GLU A 97 5.61 -17.12 3.40
C GLU A 97 6.14 -17.82 2.14
N LEU A 98 5.63 -17.43 0.96
CA LEU A 98 6.16 -17.90 -0.32
C LEU A 98 7.65 -17.56 -0.47
N ILE A 99 8.03 -16.30 -0.17
CA ILE A 99 9.43 -15.86 -0.22
C ILE A 99 10.31 -16.67 0.76
N ARG A 100 9.83 -16.89 1.98
CA ARG A 100 10.57 -17.68 2.99
C ARG A 100 10.75 -19.15 2.59
N ASN A 101 9.82 -19.71 1.83
CA ASN A 101 9.93 -21.06 1.28
C ASN A 101 10.91 -21.11 0.09
N GLU A 102 11.02 -20.05 -0.70
CA GLU A 102 11.92 -19.99 -1.86
C GLU A 102 13.34 -19.53 -1.49
N HIS A 103 13.52 -18.75 -0.41
CA HIS A 103 14.79 -18.09 -0.06
C HIS A 103 15.11 -18.17 1.44
N THR A 104 16.38 -18.41 1.75
CA THR A 104 16.90 -18.41 3.13
C THR A 104 17.56 -17.10 3.54
N CYS A 105 17.73 -16.16 2.61
CA CYS A 105 18.32 -14.84 2.86
C CYS A 105 17.38 -13.90 3.65
N PRO A 106 17.89 -12.75 4.15
CA PRO A 106 17.07 -11.76 4.85
C PRO A 106 15.88 -11.27 4.02
N LEU A 107 14.71 -11.13 4.67
CA LEU A 107 13.48 -10.59 4.09
C LEU A 107 13.13 -9.26 4.74
N PHE A 108 12.96 -8.24 3.91
CA PHE A 108 12.53 -6.90 4.30
C PHE A 108 11.15 -6.60 3.72
N LEU A 109 10.28 -5.97 4.51
CA LEU A 109 8.97 -5.48 4.05
C LEU A 109 9.01 -3.96 3.92
N LEU A 110 8.77 -3.46 2.71
CA LEU A 110 8.60 -2.03 2.44
C LEU A 110 7.13 -1.75 2.15
N GLY A 111 6.52 -0.86 2.94
CA GLY A 111 5.17 -0.38 2.72
C GLY A 111 5.13 1.13 2.45
N HIS A 112 4.45 1.52 1.37
CA HIS A 112 4.25 2.92 1.02
C HIS A 112 2.78 3.33 1.19
N SER A 113 2.52 4.50 1.78
CA SER A 113 1.17 5.08 1.94
C SER A 113 0.17 4.05 2.51
N MET A 114 -0.90 3.68 1.80
CA MET A 114 -1.81 2.59 2.20
C MET A 114 -1.04 1.30 2.51
N GLY A 115 -0.09 0.90 1.66
CA GLY A 115 0.75 -0.26 1.89
C GLY A 115 1.55 -0.19 3.19
N SER A 116 1.85 1.02 3.70
CA SER A 116 2.51 1.20 5.00
C SER A 116 1.59 0.79 6.16
N PHE A 117 0.31 1.07 6.09
CA PHE A 117 -0.67 0.65 7.11
C PHE A 117 -0.90 -0.86 7.05
N LEU A 118 -1.07 -1.43 5.84
CA LEU A 118 -1.15 -2.87 5.63
C LEU A 118 0.10 -3.58 6.16
N SER A 119 1.29 -3.09 5.85
CA SER A 119 2.55 -3.64 6.33
C SER A 119 2.70 -3.54 7.85
N ARG A 120 2.27 -2.45 8.47
CA ARG A 120 2.25 -2.32 9.94
C ARG A 120 1.35 -3.39 10.56
N ARG A 121 0.16 -3.65 9.98
CA ARG A 121 -0.72 -4.71 10.43
C ARG A 121 -0.08 -6.09 10.24
N THR A 122 0.52 -6.33 9.10
CA THR A 122 1.27 -7.56 8.80
C THR A 122 2.34 -7.84 9.85
N VAL A 123 3.17 -6.83 10.19
CA VAL A 123 4.22 -6.97 11.21
C VAL A 123 3.66 -7.18 12.62
N GLN A 124 2.50 -6.60 12.95
CA GLN A 124 1.81 -6.85 14.22
C GLN A 124 1.36 -8.32 14.35
N LEU A 125 0.97 -8.94 13.24
CA LEU A 125 0.49 -10.32 13.20
C LEU A 125 1.63 -11.33 13.00
N ARG A 126 2.54 -11.06 12.07
CA ARG A 126 3.57 -11.99 11.61
C ARG A 126 4.94 -11.31 11.48
N GLY A 127 5.32 -10.52 12.48
CA GLY A 127 6.65 -9.90 12.52
C GLY A 127 7.82 -10.90 12.56
N ASP A 128 7.54 -12.16 12.86
CA ASP A 128 8.50 -13.27 12.81
C ASP A 128 9.02 -13.55 11.40
N LEU A 129 8.27 -13.16 10.36
CA LEU A 129 8.66 -13.38 8.96
C LEU A 129 9.75 -12.42 8.46
N TYR A 130 10.03 -11.32 9.15
CA TYR A 130 10.85 -10.23 8.62
C TYR A 130 12.11 -9.98 9.45
N ASP A 131 13.20 -9.69 8.76
CA ASP A 131 14.47 -9.23 9.33
C ASP A 131 14.52 -7.71 9.46
N GLY A 132 13.70 -6.99 8.68
CA GLY A 132 13.56 -5.54 8.74
C GLY A 132 12.26 -5.05 8.13
N PHE A 133 11.92 -3.79 8.46
CA PHE A 133 10.68 -3.16 8.06
C PHE A 133 10.91 -1.69 7.72
N LEU A 134 10.50 -1.31 6.51
CA LEU A 134 10.61 0.04 5.99
C LEU A 134 9.22 0.61 5.76
N ILE A 135 8.96 1.82 6.22
CA ILE A 135 7.69 2.52 5.98
C ILE A 135 7.95 3.89 5.37
N SER A 136 7.16 4.19 4.37
CA SER A 136 7.20 5.44 3.63
C SER A 136 5.79 6.02 3.54
N GLY A 137 5.63 7.33 3.74
CA GLY A 137 4.33 8.00 3.65
C GLY A 137 3.26 7.45 4.60
N THR A 138 3.66 6.88 5.76
CA THR A 138 2.69 6.31 6.74
C THR A 138 2.00 7.40 7.54
N GLY A 139 0.83 7.15 8.11
CA GLY A 139 0.08 8.03 9.00
C GLY A 139 0.10 7.59 10.47
N GLY A 140 -0.03 8.57 11.36
CA GLY A 140 -0.32 8.32 12.77
C GLY A 140 -1.77 7.88 13.00
N ASN A 141 -2.20 7.94 14.28
CA ASN A 141 -3.59 7.68 14.63
C ASN A 141 -4.51 8.74 13.98
N PRO A 142 -5.45 8.36 13.12
CA PRO A 142 -6.36 9.31 12.48
C PRO A 142 -7.37 9.95 13.45
N GLY A 143 -7.42 9.50 14.71
CA GLY A 143 -8.24 10.06 15.77
C GLY A 143 -9.71 10.18 15.39
N PHE A 144 -10.34 11.29 15.83
CA PHE A 144 -11.76 11.55 15.57
C PHE A 144 -12.09 11.61 14.06
N LEU A 145 -11.19 12.15 13.23
CA LEU A 145 -11.41 12.24 11.77
C LEU A 145 -11.47 10.86 11.12
N GLY A 146 -10.66 9.91 11.57
CA GLY A 146 -10.71 8.53 11.10
C GLY A 146 -12.03 7.84 11.46
N VAL A 147 -12.52 8.06 12.70
CA VAL A 147 -13.83 7.54 13.14
C VAL A 147 -14.96 8.17 12.33
N LEU A 148 -14.91 9.47 12.10
CA LEU A 148 -15.90 10.16 11.27
C LEU A 148 -15.87 9.67 9.84
N GLY A 149 -14.69 9.56 9.23
CA GLY A 149 -14.50 9.02 7.88
C GLY A 149 -15.08 7.61 7.73
N HIS A 150 -14.81 6.72 8.70
CA HIS A 150 -15.39 5.37 8.73
C HIS A 150 -16.93 5.40 8.79
N LYS A 151 -17.52 6.27 9.63
CA LYS A 151 -18.99 6.41 9.73
C LYS A 151 -19.60 6.94 8.43
N VAL A 152 -18.99 7.98 7.84
CA VAL A 152 -19.45 8.56 6.56
C VAL A 152 -19.38 7.51 5.45
N ALA A 153 -18.26 6.80 5.32
CA ALA A 153 -18.09 5.71 4.35
C ALA A 153 -19.13 4.61 4.56
N THR A 154 -19.42 4.23 5.82
CA THR A 154 -20.44 3.23 6.14
C THR A 154 -21.84 3.67 5.73
N ILE A 155 -22.20 4.94 5.97
CA ILE A 155 -23.50 5.49 5.58
C ILE A 155 -23.61 5.54 4.05
N GLU A 156 -22.60 6.08 3.38
CA GLU A 156 -22.59 6.16 1.91
C GLU A 156 -22.69 4.77 1.29
N MET A 157 -21.94 3.79 1.81
CA MET A 157 -21.98 2.41 1.37
C MET A 157 -23.39 1.79 1.49
N LYS A 158 -24.10 2.05 2.61
CA LYS A 158 -25.46 1.56 2.82
C LYS A 158 -26.48 2.20 1.88
N LEU A 159 -26.30 3.48 1.56
CA LEU A 159 -27.25 4.22 0.72
C LEU A 159 -27.01 4.02 -0.78
N ARG A 160 -25.77 3.84 -1.20
CA ARG A 160 -25.35 3.83 -2.62
C ARG A 160 -24.82 2.48 -3.11
N GLY A 161 -24.53 1.57 -2.19
CA GLY A 161 -23.95 0.27 -2.51
C GLY A 161 -22.44 0.20 -2.33
N THR A 162 -21.93 -1.03 -2.16
CA THR A 162 -20.53 -1.31 -1.78
C THR A 162 -19.51 -0.97 -2.89
N LYS A 163 -19.86 -1.20 -4.15
CA LYS A 163 -18.99 -0.95 -5.32
C LYS A 163 -19.09 0.48 -5.85
N THR A 164 -19.99 1.31 -5.33
CA THR A 164 -20.14 2.69 -5.80
C THR A 164 -18.88 3.50 -5.52
N LYS A 165 -18.29 4.09 -6.55
CA LYS A 165 -17.16 5.01 -6.44
C LYS A 165 -17.57 6.26 -5.65
N SER A 166 -16.70 6.73 -4.74
CA SER A 166 -16.99 7.89 -3.88
C SER A 166 -16.06 9.07 -4.14
N PRO A 167 -16.44 10.01 -5.04
CA PRO A 167 -15.67 11.25 -5.21
C PRO A 167 -15.60 12.08 -3.93
N MET A 168 -16.64 12.03 -3.09
CA MET A 168 -16.69 12.75 -1.82
C MET A 168 -15.59 12.22 -0.86
N LEU A 169 -15.51 10.91 -0.62
CA LEU A 169 -14.49 10.33 0.23
C LEU A 169 -13.09 10.51 -0.36
N ASN A 170 -12.96 10.43 -1.70
CA ASN A 170 -11.72 10.74 -2.38
C ASN A 170 -11.26 12.17 -2.12
N PHE A 171 -12.16 13.15 -2.22
CA PHE A 171 -11.86 14.54 -1.94
C PHE A 171 -11.49 14.75 -0.46
N LEU A 172 -12.18 14.12 0.48
CA LEU A 172 -11.87 14.19 1.91
C LEU A 172 -10.51 13.58 2.24
N SER A 173 -10.09 12.55 1.49
CA SER A 173 -8.80 11.88 1.69
C SER A 173 -7.62 12.63 1.06
N PHE A 174 -7.79 13.18 -0.15
CA PHE A 174 -6.69 13.73 -0.97
C PHE A 174 -6.87 15.19 -1.38
N GLY A 175 -8.06 15.77 -1.20
CA GLY A 175 -8.41 17.08 -1.78
C GLY A 175 -7.48 18.23 -1.38
N ASN A 176 -6.83 18.13 -0.24
CA ASN A 176 -5.90 19.16 0.26
C ASN A 176 -4.43 18.87 -0.08
N PHE A 177 -4.08 17.69 -0.59
CA PHE A 177 -2.68 17.31 -0.78
C PHE A 177 -1.94 18.24 -1.74
N ASN A 178 -2.61 18.67 -2.79
CA ASN A 178 -2.05 19.57 -3.80
C ASN A 178 -1.97 21.04 -3.37
N SER A 179 -2.55 21.41 -2.23
CA SER A 179 -2.66 22.83 -1.79
C SER A 179 -1.30 23.48 -1.53
N ASN A 180 -0.30 22.69 -1.12
CA ASN A 180 1.05 23.14 -0.80
C ASN A 180 1.99 23.22 -2.02
N PHE A 181 1.52 22.78 -3.21
CA PHE A 181 2.34 22.69 -4.43
C PHE A 181 1.92 23.70 -5.50
N LYS A 182 1.31 24.81 -5.08
CA LYS A 182 0.88 25.88 -6.00
C LYS A 182 2.07 26.64 -6.59
N PRO A 183 1.99 27.07 -7.88
CA PRO A 183 0.88 26.84 -8.82
C PRO A 183 0.83 25.38 -9.28
N ASN A 184 -0.38 24.77 -9.23
CA ASN A 184 -0.56 23.39 -9.64
C ASN A 184 -0.57 23.26 -11.16
N ARG A 185 0.19 22.30 -11.70
CA ARG A 185 0.17 21.89 -13.10
C ARG A 185 -0.91 20.84 -13.34
N THR A 186 -1.04 19.90 -12.39
CA THR A 186 -1.97 18.77 -12.44
C THR A 186 -2.70 18.59 -11.12
N LYS A 187 -3.57 17.58 -11.03
CA LYS A 187 -4.22 17.17 -9.77
C LYS A 187 -3.30 16.34 -8.86
N PHE A 188 -2.13 15.95 -9.36
CA PHE A 188 -1.25 14.96 -8.75
C PHE A 188 0.17 15.47 -8.48
N ASP A 189 0.41 16.79 -8.55
CA ASP A 189 1.75 17.37 -8.33
C ASP A 189 2.31 17.10 -6.93
N TRP A 190 1.44 16.71 -5.98
CA TRP A 190 1.82 16.29 -4.64
C TRP A 190 2.51 14.92 -4.59
N LEU A 191 2.45 14.11 -5.65
CA LEU A 191 3.05 12.77 -5.69
C LEU A 191 4.58 12.82 -5.80
N SER A 192 5.11 13.74 -6.59
CA SER A 192 6.55 13.85 -6.82
C SER A 192 6.94 15.26 -7.26
N SER A 193 8.15 15.68 -6.92
CA SER A 193 8.80 16.87 -7.50
C SER A 193 9.29 16.66 -8.93
N ASP A 194 9.45 15.40 -9.36
CA ASP A 194 9.76 15.05 -10.76
C ASP A 194 8.43 14.99 -11.56
N THR A 195 8.28 15.95 -12.47
CA THR A 195 7.10 16.05 -13.34
C THR A 195 6.92 14.84 -14.25
N ASN A 196 8.00 14.15 -14.65
CA ASN A 196 7.89 12.95 -15.47
C ASN A 196 7.25 11.79 -14.69
N GLN A 197 7.52 11.68 -13.38
CA GLN A 197 6.88 10.67 -12.54
C GLN A 197 5.38 10.95 -12.39
N VAL A 198 5.00 12.23 -12.22
CA VAL A 198 3.61 12.65 -12.16
C VAL A 198 2.89 12.35 -13.48
N ASP A 199 3.52 12.64 -14.63
CA ASP A 199 2.94 12.39 -15.94
C ASP A 199 2.77 10.89 -16.20
N ARG A 200 3.76 10.06 -15.88
CA ARG A 200 3.63 8.58 -15.95
C ARG A 200 2.47 8.06 -15.12
N TYR A 201 2.28 8.59 -13.89
CA TYR A 201 1.15 8.20 -13.03
C TYR A 201 -0.20 8.57 -13.65
N ILE A 202 -0.29 9.75 -14.30
CA ILE A 202 -1.53 10.22 -14.95
C ILE A 202 -1.84 9.41 -16.21
N GLU A 203 -0.81 9.02 -16.96
CA GLU A 203 -0.94 8.27 -18.21
C GLU A 203 -1.23 6.78 -17.97
N ASP A 204 -0.94 6.28 -16.77
CA ASP A 204 -1.17 4.87 -16.44
C ASP A 204 -2.65 4.62 -16.11
N PRO A 205 -3.38 3.82 -16.92
CA PRO A 205 -4.79 3.53 -16.69
C PRO A 205 -5.05 2.73 -15.42
N LEU A 206 -4.00 2.13 -14.82
CA LEU A 206 -4.07 1.38 -13.56
C LEU A 206 -3.82 2.27 -12.33
N CYS A 207 -3.66 3.60 -12.54
CA CYS A 207 -3.40 4.57 -11.48
C CYS A 207 -4.49 5.65 -11.40
N GLY A 208 -4.60 6.34 -10.27
CA GLY A 208 -5.42 7.55 -10.11
C GLY A 208 -6.94 7.36 -10.14
N PHE A 209 -7.44 6.15 -10.11
CA PHE A 209 -8.87 5.85 -10.08
C PHE A 209 -9.50 6.23 -8.73
N ILE A 210 -10.82 6.41 -8.71
CA ILE A 210 -11.58 6.65 -7.48
C ILE A 210 -11.98 5.31 -6.86
N CYS A 211 -11.74 5.16 -5.55
CA CYS A 211 -12.10 3.95 -4.83
C CYS A 211 -13.58 3.89 -4.45
N SER A 212 -14.06 2.69 -4.14
CA SER A 212 -15.43 2.42 -3.74
C SER A 212 -15.70 2.83 -2.29
N THR A 213 -16.98 2.98 -1.96
CA THR A 213 -17.44 3.25 -0.59
C THR A 213 -16.97 2.18 0.39
N SER A 214 -17.02 0.90 -0.01
CA SER A 214 -16.52 -0.22 0.79
C SER A 214 -15.02 -0.12 1.02
N PHE A 215 -14.23 0.22 0.00
CA PHE A 215 -12.79 0.41 0.13
C PHE A 215 -12.43 1.44 1.21
N TYR A 216 -13.06 2.62 1.17
CA TYR A 216 -12.80 3.67 2.16
C TYR A 216 -13.20 3.22 3.58
N ARG A 217 -14.32 2.53 3.72
CA ARG A 217 -14.74 1.98 5.01
C ARG A 217 -13.69 1.03 5.56
N GLU A 218 -13.22 0.08 4.76
CA GLU A 218 -12.20 -0.90 5.14
C GLU A 218 -10.86 -0.23 5.46
N LEU A 219 -10.43 0.74 4.64
CA LEU A 219 -9.21 1.51 4.87
C LEU A 219 -9.26 2.25 6.21
N PHE A 220 -10.33 3.00 6.50
CA PHE A 220 -10.46 3.72 7.76
C PHE A 220 -10.53 2.76 8.95
N SER A 221 -11.20 1.61 8.81
CA SER A 221 -11.23 0.57 9.85
C SER A 221 -9.81 0.06 10.14
N GLY A 222 -9.06 -0.29 9.13
CA GLY A 222 -7.68 -0.76 9.25
C GLY A 222 -6.74 0.30 9.82
N MET A 223 -6.85 1.56 9.40
CA MET A 223 -6.06 2.67 9.95
C MET A 223 -6.33 2.87 11.44
N LEU A 224 -7.58 2.74 11.89
CA LEU A 224 -7.93 2.81 13.31
C LEU A 224 -7.37 1.60 14.07
N GLU A 225 -7.45 0.41 13.50
CA GLU A 225 -6.98 -0.83 14.11
C GLU A 225 -5.46 -0.82 14.31
N VAL A 226 -4.68 -0.53 13.27
CA VAL A 226 -3.21 -0.59 13.37
C VAL A 226 -2.64 0.42 14.36
N ASN A 227 -3.41 1.45 14.71
CA ASN A 227 -3.02 2.48 15.67
C ASN A 227 -3.55 2.26 17.10
N ARG A 228 -4.18 1.11 17.39
CA ARG A 228 -4.58 0.78 18.77
C ARG A 228 -3.36 0.55 19.65
N PRO A 229 -3.35 1.10 20.89
CA PRO A 229 -2.21 0.96 21.80
C PRO A 229 -1.79 -0.48 22.08
N GLU A 230 -2.75 -1.40 22.16
CA GLU A 230 -2.51 -2.83 22.36
C GLU A 230 -1.78 -3.49 21.17
N GLU A 231 -2.02 -3.02 19.95
CA GLU A 231 -1.37 -3.54 18.75
C GLU A 231 0.10 -3.09 18.66
N TYR A 232 0.45 -1.92 19.20
CA TYR A 232 1.85 -1.50 19.31
C TYR A 232 2.70 -2.41 20.19
N LYS A 233 2.12 -2.99 21.23
CA LYS A 233 2.83 -3.89 22.17
C LYS A 233 3.17 -5.25 21.58
N LYS A 234 2.50 -5.66 20.51
CA LYS A 234 2.75 -6.95 19.82
C LYS A 234 4.03 -6.93 18.99
N ARG A 235 4.65 -5.77 18.76
CA ARG A 235 5.85 -5.66 17.95
C ARG A 235 7.05 -6.30 18.65
N ARG A 236 7.85 -7.08 17.92
CA ARG A 236 9.18 -7.48 18.37
C ARG A 236 10.04 -6.23 18.55
N LYS A 237 10.88 -6.20 19.63
CA LYS A 237 11.67 -5.03 20.03
C LYS A 237 12.81 -4.65 19.06
N THR A 238 12.97 -5.33 17.92
CA THR A 238 14.16 -5.21 17.06
C THR A 238 13.79 -4.95 15.61
N PHE A 239 13.02 -3.87 15.33
CA PHE A 239 12.82 -3.42 13.95
C PHE A 239 13.53 -2.09 13.73
N LEU A 240 14.37 -2.04 12.69
CA LEU A 240 14.93 -0.81 12.18
C LEU A 240 13.83 -0.06 11.39
N TYR A 241 13.37 1.06 11.93
CA TYR A 241 12.49 1.97 11.20
C TYR A 241 13.35 2.91 10.37
N ILE A 242 13.29 2.80 9.05
CA ILE A 242 13.90 3.78 8.16
C ILE A 242 12.78 4.66 7.61
N PHE A 243 12.76 5.93 8.04
CA PHE A 243 11.93 6.96 7.42
C PHE A 243 12.74 7.57 6.28
N PHE A 244 12.18 7.60 5.07
CA PHE A 244 12.75 8.35 3.97
C PHE A 244 12.24 9.80 4.06
N PRO A 245 13.10 10.79 4.41
CA PRO A 245 12.65 12.17 4.63
C PRO A 245 12.14 12.88 3.38
N GLU A 246 12.48 12.41 2.19
CA GLU A 246 12.05 12.99 0.91
C GLU A 246 10.54 12.82 0.63
N ILE A 247 9.86 11.96 1.38
CA ILE A 247 8.40 11.77 1.33
C ILE A 247 7.71 12.45 2.54
N VAL A 248 8.48 13.05 3.44
CA VAL A 248 8.03 13.63 4.72
C VAL A 248 7.35 15.00 4.55
N ILE A 249 7.33 15.60 3.37
CA ILE A 249 6.76 16.95 3.15
C ILE A 249 5.26 17.06 3.54
N GLN A 250 4.56 15.96 3.75
CA GLN A 250 3.15 15.98 4.16
C GLN A 250 2.89 15.82 5.66
N TRP A 251 3.90 15.55 6.50
CA TRP A 251 3.69 15.17 7.91
C TRP A 251 3.50 16.33 8.87
N GLU A 252 3.94 17.54 8.54
CA GLU A 252 3.73 18.71 9.41
C GLU A 252 2.27 19.12 9.55
N ILE A 253 1.40 18.69 8.64
CA ILE A 253 -0.03 19.05 8.66
C ILE A 253 -0.83 18.16 9.64
N TRP A 254 -0.39 16.92 9.89
CA TRP A 254 -1.09 15.96 10.74
C TRP A 254 -0.49 15.76 12.13
N GLY A 255 0.70 16.27 12.36
CA GLY A 255 1.46 16.11 13.61
C GLY A 255 1.32 17.24 14.64
N LYS A 256 0.50 18.27 14.37
CA LYS A 256 0.21 19.37 15.30
C LYS A 256 -1.27 19.44 15.68
N ALA A 257 -1.85 18.31 16.03
CA ALA A 257 -3.13 18.27 16.74
C ALA A 257 -3.00 17.38 17.97
#